data_f8cd9bd9b456ce47438b75093edbd440
#
_entry.id   f8cd9bd9b456ce47438b75093edbd440
#
_cell.length_a   1.000
_cell.length_b   1.000
_cell.length_c   1.000
_cell.angle_alpha   90.00
_cell.angle_beta   90.00
_cell.angle_gamma   90.00
#
_symmetry.space_group_name_H-M   'P 1'
#
loop_
_entity.id
_entity.type
_entity.pdbx_description
1 polymer ?
#
loop_
_entity_poly.entity_id
_entity_poly.type
_entity_poly.pdbx_seq_one_letter_code
_entity_poly.pdbx_strand_id
1 'polypeptide(L)'
;MVCAFAEFSGVLLDGAATVLKPLHIVVKYIEFCVAPIIPLVFSYAFYPMKSKEMIFLPPIIHIAFETLSLFLGSIFYIDDKNVYHHGELYWLYYLFVFLSVLYLFFIVAKFEAQFQNRNRSSLFIRLAFLTVGVVFQNIDNDAKIVWLTVAIDMILFYIYYCN
;
A
#
# COMPACT_ATOMS: atom_id res chain seq x y z
N MET A 1 -4.32 9.35 -1.15
CA MET A 1 -3.75 10.72 -1.04
C MET A 1 -2.44 10.72 -0.24
N VAL A 2 -2.42 10.30 1.06
CA VAL A 2 -1.20 10.31 1.90
C VAL A 2 -0.03 9.56 1.26
N CYS A 3 -0.24 8.30 0.81
CA CYS A 3 0.82 7.50 0.19
C CYS A 3 1.31 8.09 -1.14
N ALA A 4 0.40 8.57 -2.00
CA ALA A 4 0.78 9.22 -3.26
C ALA A 4 1.62 10.49 -3.01
N PHE A 5 1.26 11.25 -1.99
CA PHE A 5 2.05 12.42 -1.60
C PHE A 5 3.42 12.02 -1.01
N ALA A 6 3.45 10.98 -0.18
CA ALA A 6 4.69 10.48 0.41
C ALA A 6 5.64 9.92 -0.67
N GLU A 7 5.12 9.11 -1.62
CA GLU A 7 5.91 8.60 -2.74
C GLU A 7 6.48 9.74 -3.59
N PHE A 8 5.63 10.70 -4.01
CA PHE A 8 6.08 11.86 -4.78
C PHE A 8 7.13 12.68 -4.04
N SER A 9 6.90 12.94 -2.74
CA SER A 9 7.87 13.66 -1.91
C SER A 9 9.18 12.88 -1.75
N GLY A 10 9.10 11.54 -1.59
CA GLY A 10 10.27 10.67 -1.52
C GLY A 10 11.13 10.77 -2.79
N VAL A 11 10.50 10.83 -3.97
CA VAL A 11 11.21 11.03 -5.25
C VAL A 11 11.93 12.36 -5.31
N LEU A 12 11.27 13.43 -4.89
CA LEU A 12 11.87 14.77 -4.90
C LEU A 12 13.03 14.90 -3.90
N LEU A 13 12.99 14.11 -2.82
CA LEU A 13 14.02 14.12 -1.79
C LEU A 13 15.20 13.21 -2.11
N ASP A 14 15.02 12.24 -3.00
CA ASP A 14 16.05 11.27 -3.39
C ASP A 14 17.21 11.98 -4.11
N GLY A 15 18.43 11.89 -3.56
CA GLY A 15 19.60 12.62 -4.05
C GLY A 15 19.57 14.13 -3.82
N ALA A 16 18.57 14.68 -3.12
CA ALA A 16 18.52 16.09 -2.74
C ALA A 16 19.58 16.42 -1.65
N ALA A 17 19.66 17.69 -1.24
CA ALA A 17 20.62 18.14 -0.24
C ALA A 17 20.56 17.27 1.03
N THR A 18 21.74 16.88 1.55
CA THR A 18 21.89 15.98 2.71
C THR A 18 21.21 16.47 3.98
N VAL A 19 21.01 17.78 4.12
CA VAL A 19 20.22 18.41 5.22
C VAL A 19 18.76 17.89 5.23
N LEU A 20 18.23 17.45 4.09
CA LEU A 20 16.87 16.91 3.95
C LEU A 20 16.76 15.40 4.26
N LYS A 21 17.87 14.72 4.56
CA LYS A 21 17.89 13.28 4.90
C LYS A 21 16.90 12.90 6.00
N PRO A 22 16.76 13.63 7.13
CA PRO A 22 15.77 13.29 8.15
C PRO A 22 14.32 13.35 7.64
N LEU A 23 14.01 14.33 6.80
CA LEU A 23 12.70 14.47 6.17
C LEU A 23 12.44 13.31 5.21
N HIS A 24 13.44 12.92 4.41
CA HIS A 24 13.35 11.78 3.49
C HIS A 24 13.07 10.47 4.23
N ILE A 25 13.74 10.21 5.35
CA ILE A 25 13.50 9.05 6.21
C ILE A 25 12.05 9.03 6.71
N VAL A 26 11.54 10.16 7.20
CA VAL A 26 10.16 10.27 7.72
C VAL A 26 9.14 10.03 6.62
N VAL A 27 9.35 10.59 5.44
CA VAL A 27 8.46 10.44 4.29
C VAL A 27 8.40 8.97 3.84
N LYS A 28 9.55 8.31 3.72
CA LYS A 28 9.63 6.88 3.37
C LYS A 28 9.00 6.01 4.45
N TYR A 29 9.25 6.27 5.71
CA TYR A 29 8.63 5.56 6.81
C TYR A 29 7.10 5.63 6.76
N ILE A 30 6.52 6.82 6.54
CA ILE A 30 5.07 6.98 6.39
C ILE A 30 4.55 6.18 5.20
N GLU A 31 5.24 6.25 4.06
CA GLU A 31 4.89 5.49 2.85
C GLU A 31 4.81 3.99 3.15
N PHE A 32 5.86 3.41 3.75
CA PHE A 32 5.94 1.99 4.06
C PHE A 32 4.92 1.55 5.12
N CYS A 33 4.68 2.36 6.15
CA CYS A 33 3.69 2.05 7.17
C CYS A 33 2.26 2.08 6.63
N VAL A 34 1.91 3.03 5.77
CA VAL A 34 0.53 3.26 5.35
C VAL A 34 0.12 2.36 4.18
N ALA A 35 1.04 2.02 3.29
CA ALA A 35 0.73 1.24 2.08
C ALA A 35 0.00 -0.10 2.36
N PRO A 36 0.45 -0.99 3.27
CA PRO A 36 -0.26 -2.24 3.57
C PRO A 36 -1.58 -2.05 4.32
N ILE A 37 -1.77 -0.89 4.97
CA ILE A 37 -3.00 -0.59 5.73
C ILE A 37 -4.16 -0.27 4.78
N ILE A 38 -3.88 0.33 3.64
CA ILE A 38 -4.92 0.76 2.67
C ILE A 38 -5.85 -0.40 2.28
N PRO A 39 -5.37 -1.56 1.79
CA PRO A 39 -6.24 -2.68 1.45
C PRO A 39 -7.07 -3.19 2.63
N LEU A 40 -6.52 -3.13 3.85
CA LEU A 40 -7.22 -3.56 5.08
C LEU A 40 -8.35 -2.59 5.45
N VAL A 41 -8.12 -1.28 5.34
CA VAL A 41 -9.16 -0.26 5.56
C VAL A 41 -10.30 -0.45 4.56
N PHE A 42 -9.98 -0.72 3.30
CA PHE A 42 -11.00 -1.06 2.29
C PHE A 42 -11.77 -2.32 2.65
N SER A 43 -11.07 -3.38 3.04
CA SER A 43 -11.70 -4.62 3.47
C SER A 43 -12.71 -4.38 4.60
N TYR A 44 -12.37 -3.52 5.56
CA TYR A 44 -13.26 -3.13 6.65
C TYR A 44 -14.46 -2.31 6.19
N ALA A 45 -14.27 -1.40 5.24
CA ALA A 45 -15.35 -0.60 4.68
C ALA A 45 -16.40 -1.48 3.96
N PHE A 46 -15.94 -2.56 3.28
CA PHE A 46 -16.83 -3.50 2.60
C PHE A 46 -17.55 -4.45 3.54
N TYR A 47 -16.87 -4.91 4.58
CA TYR A 47 -17.43 -5.88 5.50
C TYR A 47 -17.06 -5.52 6.95
N PRO A 48 -17.93 -4.76 7.65
CA PRO A 48 -17.72 -4.46 9.06
C PRO A 48 -17.83 -5.74 9.89
N MET A 49 -16.68 -6.33 10.22
CA MET A 49 -16.61 -7.58 10.99
C MET A 49 -16.99 -7.33 12.45
N LYS A 50 -17.67 -8.31 13.07
CA LYS A 50 -18.03 -8.26 14.50
C LYS A 50 -16.80 -8.22 15.42
N SER A 51 -15.69 -8.82 15.01
CA SER A 51 -14.42 -8.85 15.75
C SER A 51 -13.43 -7.89 15.08
N LYS A 52 -13.49 -6.61 15.44
CA LYS A 52 -12.63 -5.54 14.90
C LYS A 52 -11.16 -5.72 15.26
N GLU A 53 -10.88 -6.37 16.37
CA GLU A 53 -9.53 -6.46 16.97
C GLU A 53 -8.55 -7.25 16.13
N MET A 54 -8.98 -8.32 15.47
CA MET A 54 -8.11 -9.16 14.66
C MET A 54 -7.63 -8.50 13.36
N ILE A 55 -8.34 -7.50 12.85
CA ILE A 55 -7.94 -6.80 11.61
C ILE A 55 -6.77 -5.85 11.86
N PHE A 56 -6.66 -5.31 13.07
CA PHE A 56 -5.61 -4.35 13.40
C PHE A 56 -4.28 -5.00 13.80
N LEU A 57 -4.28 -6.29 14.12
CA LEU A 57 -3.06 -6.99 14.55
C LEU A 57 -1.97 -7.03 13.45
N PRO A 58 -2.24 -7.42 12.20
CA PRO A 58 -1.24 -7.39 11.14
C PRO A 58 -0.63 -6.00 10.89
N PRO A 59 -1.41 -4.91 10.76
CA PRO A 59 -0.86 -3.56 10.63
C PRO A 59 -0.01 -3.14 11.83
N ILE A 60 -0.39 -3.49 13.06
CA ILE A 60 0.40 -3.16 14.24
C ILE A 60 1.76 -3.87 14.20
N ILE A 61 1.77 -5.16 13.86
CA ILE A 61 3.00 -5.94 13.70
C ILE A 61 3.88 -5.32 12.60
N HIS A 62 3.27 -4.97 11.47
CA HIS A 62 3.99 -4.33 10.36
C HIS A 62 4.61 -2.99 10.77
N ILE A 63 3.85 -2.10 11.41
CA ILE A 63 4.37 -0.81 11.90
C ILE A 63 5.52 -1.02 12.90
N ALA A 64 5.42 -2.00 13.78
CA ALA A 64 6.49 -2.34 14.71
C ALA A 64 7.76 -2.77 13.97
N PHE A 65 7.64 -3.62 12.93
CA PHE A 65 8.75 -4.00 12.06
C PHE A 65 9.37 -2.81 11.31
N GLU A 66 8.56 -1.93 10.75
CA GLU A 66 9.04 -0.72 10.07
C GLU A 66 9.77 0.21 11.05
N THR A 67 9.23 0.36 12.27
CA THR A 67 9.87 1.17 13.31
C THR A 67 11.23 0.61 13.71
N LEU A 68 11.35 -0.71 13.88
CA LEU A 68 12.62 -1.37 14.14
C LEU A 68 13.59 -1.21 12.97
N SER A 69 13.09 -1.25 11.74
CA SER A 69 13.89 -1.08 10.53
C SER A 69 14.54 0.31 10.42
N LEU A 70 13.92 1.36 10.97
CA LEU A 70 14.53 2.70 11.01
C LEU A 70 15.90 2.70 11.73
N PHE A 71 16.05 1.84 12.76
CA PHE A 71 17.28 1.74 13.53
C PHE A 71 18.28 0.76 12.93
N LEU A 72 17.81 -0.28 12.26
CA LEU A 72 18.62 -1.38 11.74
C LEU A 72 18.94 -1.24 10.25
N GLY A 73 18.21 -0.38 9.52
CA GLY A 73 18.32 -0.28 8.06
C GLY A 73 17.91 -1.56 7.32
N SER A 74 17.12 -2.43 7.98
CA SER A 74 16.87 -3.78 7.48
C SER A 74 15.84 -3.84 6.35
N ILE A 75 14.82 -2.99 6.35
CA ILE A 75 13.82 -2.92 5.27
C ILE A 75 14.25 -1.85 4.25
N PHE A 76 14.59 -0.67 4.70
CA PHE A 76 15.16 0.38 3.87
C PHE A 76 16.16 1.23 4.65
N TYR A 77 17.04 1.90 3.94
CA TYR A 77 17.93 2.90 4.52
C TYR A 77 18.23 4.02 3.51
N ILE A 78 18.59 5.17 4.04
CA ILE A 78 19.01 6.34 3.26
C ILE A 78 20.47 6.59 3.57
N ASP A 79 21.30 6.59 2.54
CA ASP A 79 22.74 6.76 2.67
C ASP A 79 23.14 8.21 3.02
N ASP A 80 24.43 8.46 3.13
CA ASP A 80 24.94 9.79 3.48
C ASP A 80 24.84 10.79 2.32
N LYS A 81 24.53 10.33 1.11
CA LYS A 81 24.25 11.18 -0.04
C LYS A 81 22.75 11.47 -0.20
N ASN A 82 21.93 11.07 0.77
CA ASN A 82 20.48 11.18 0.74
C ASN A 82 19.82 10.35 -0.37
N VAL A 83 20.42 9.20 -0.73
CA VAL A 83 19.88 8.26 -1.72
C VAL A 83 19.22 7.09 -0.99
N TYR A 84 18.04 6.71 -1.47
CA TYR A 84 17.26 5.61 -0.96
C TYR A 84 17.80 4.26 -1.44
N HIS A 85 17.87 3.29 -0.53
CA HIS A 85 18.27 1.91 -0.81
C HIS A 85 17.34 0.92 -0.13
N HIS A 86 17.14 -0.24 -0.78
CA HIS A 86 16.45 -1.38 -0.18
C HIS A 86 17.36 -2.09 0.81
N GLY A 87 16.82 -2.45 1.97
CA GLY A 87 17.48 -3.32 2.94
C GLY A 87 17.31 -4.81 2.61
N GLU A 88 18.01 -5.67 3.34
CA GLU A 88 17.97 -7.13 3.12
C GLU A 88 16.59 -7.75 3.36
N LEU A 89 15.81 -7.17 4.26
CA LEU A 89 14.46 -7.63 4.61
C LEU A 89 13.35 -6.89 3.86
N TYR A 90 13.68 -6.18 2.78
CA TYR A 90 12.69 -5.45 1.97
C TYR A 90 11.56 -6.35 1.43
N TRP A 91 11.84 -7.62 1.17
CA TRP A 91 10.84 -8.61 0.78
C TRP A 91 9.72 -8.80 1.82
N LEU A 92 9.97 -8.56 3.10
CA LEU A 92 8.96 -8.60 4.17
C LEU A 92 7.88 -7.54 3.96
N TYR A 93 8.25 -6.34 3.57
CA TYR A 93 7.29 -5.30 3.20
C TYR A 93 6.35 -5.78 2.08
N TYR A 94 6.92 -6.34 1.00
CA TYR A 94 6.09 -6.91 -0.08
C TYR A 94 5.18 -8.04 0.40
N LEU A 95 5.64 -8.87 1.30
CA LEU A 95 4.82 -9.92 1.89
C LEU A 95 3.60 -9.34 2.63
N PHE A 96 3.78 -8.29 3.44
CA PHE A 96 2.67 -7.62 4.13
C PHE A 96 1.69 -6.97 3.16
N VAL A 97 2.18 -6.27 2.14
CA VAL A 97 1.33 -5.68 1.09
C VAL A 97 0.55 -6.77 0.37
N PHE A 98 1.22 -7.84 -0.05
CA PHE A 98 0.60 -8.97 -0.74
C PHE A 98 -0.50 -9.64 0.09
N LEU A 99 -0.23 -9.93 1.36
CA LEU A 99 -1.22 -10.52 2.27
C LEU A 99 -2.41 -9.59 2.50
N SER A 100 -2.19 -8.28 2.58
CA SER A 100 -3.26 -7.28 2.73
C SER A 100 -4.15 -7.22 1.49
N VAL A 101 -3.56 -7.29 0.31
CA VAL A 101 -4.29 -7.34 -0.97
C VAL A 101 -5.05 -8.66 -1.10
N LEU A 102 -4.43 -9.79 -0.79
CA LEU A 102 -5.12 -11.10 -0.79
C LEU A 102 -6.31 -11.11 0.16
N TYR A 103 -6.16 -10.51 1.34
CA TYR A 103 -7.25 -10.39 2.28
C TYR A 103 -8.39 -9.54 1.72
N LEU A 104 -8.09 -8.42 1.07
CA LEU A 104 -9.09 -7.61 0.38
C LEU A 104 -9.82 -8.43 -0.69
N PHE A 105 -9.11 -9.20 -1.52
CA PHE A 105 -9.72 -10.10 -2.51
C PHE A 105 -10.66 -11.11 -1.88
N PHE A 106 -10.24 -11.74 -0.79
CA PHE A 106 -11.07 -12.71 -0.06
C PHE A 106 -12.35 -12.07 0.46
N ILE A 107 -12.26 -10.88 1.07
CA ILE A 107 -13.42 -10.15 1.59
C ILE A 107 -14.37 -9.76 0.46
N VAL A 108 -13.85 -9.20 -0.63
CA VAL A 108 -14.66 -8.81 -1.79
C VAL A 108 -15.37 -10.02 -2.39
N ALA A 109 -14.68 -11.15 -2.59
CA ALA A 109 -15.28 -12.37 -3.11
C ALA A 109 -16.37 -12.93 -2.19
N LYS A 110 -16.17 -12.90 -0.88
CA LYS A 110 -17.14 -13.33 0.11
C LYS A 110 -18.37 -12.43 0.15
N PHE A 111 -18.16 -11.12 0.05
CA PHE A 111 -19.21 -10.12 0.10
C PHE A 111 -20.07 -10.14 -1.17
N GLU A 112 -19.43 -10.36 -2.32
CA GLU A 112 -20.11 -10.49 -3.61
C GLU A 112 -21.14 -11.63 -3.63
N ALA A 113 -20.87 -12.72 -2.90
CA ALA A 113 -21.82 -13.83 -2.76
C ALA A 113 -23.13 -13.41 -2.04
N GLN A 114 -23.13 -12.29 -1.31
CA GLN A 114 -24.29 -11.73 -0.60
C GLN A 114 -25.04 -10.67 -1.41
N PHE A 115 -24.40 -10.03 -2.39
CA PHE A 115 -25.06 -9.05 -3.26
C PHE A 115 -25.63 -9.74 -4.50
N GLN A 116 -26.96 -9.80 -4.55
CA GLN A 116 -27.71 -10.36 -5.68
C GLN A 116 -27.32 -9.68 -7.00
N ASN A 117 -26.61 -10.41 -7.84
CA ASN A 117 -26.60 -10.32 -9.29
C ASN A 117 -26.18 -8.99 -9.99
N ARG A 118 -25.60 -8.02 -9.31
CA ARG A 118 -25.22 -6.78 -9.96
C ARG A 118 -23.70 -6.68 -10.18
N ASN A 119 -23.27 -7.12 -11.36
CA ASN A 119 -21.94 -6.85 -11.95
C ASN A 119 -20.69 -7.43 -11.24
N ARG A 120 -20.67 -8.73 -10.97
CA ARG A 120 -19.47 -9.50 -10.59
C ARG A 120 -18.24 -9.12 -11.40
N SER A 121 -18.39 -9.06 -12.72
CA SER A 121 -17.30 -8.73 -13.64
C SER A 121 -16.65 -7.38 -13.35
N SER A 122 -17.42 -6.37 -12.92
CA SER A 122 -16.91 -5.03 -12.65
C SER A 122 -15.96 -4.98 -11.46
N LEU A 123 -16.22 -5.73 -10.39
CA LEU A 123 -15.35 -5.81 -9.21
C LEU A 123 -14.06 -6.57 -9.55
N PHE A 124 -14.15 -7.69 -10.25
CA PHE A 124 -12.96 -8.45 -10.68
C PHE A 124 -12.07 -7.66 -11.63
N ILE A 125 -12.64 -6.91 -12.58
CA ILE A 125 -11.88 -6.07 -13.50
C ILE A 125 -11.09 -5.00 -12.73
N ARG A 126 -11.67 -4.39 -11.70
CA ARG A 126 -11.00 -3.37 -10.88
C ARG A 126 -9.87 -3.96 -10.05
N LEU A 127 -10.13 -5.08 -9.37
CA LEU A 127 -9.10 -5.77 -8.61
C LEU A 127 -7.96 -6.26 -9.53
N ALA A 128 -8.28 -6.74 -10.74
CA ALA A 128 -7.28 -7.09 -11.74
C ALA A 128 -6.46 -5.86 -12.16
N PHE A 129 -7.11 -4.71 -12.38
CA PHE A 129 -6.44 -3.46 -12.73
C PHE A 129 -5.48 -3.00 -11.63
N LEU A 130 -5.91 -3.06 -10.36
CA LEU A 130 -5.08 -2.74 -9.21
C LEU A 130 -3.88 -3.69 -9.09
N THR A 131 -4.11 -5.00 -9.30
CA THR A 131 -3.04 -6.00 -9.29
C THR A 131 -2.03 -5.77 -10.41
N VAL A 132 -2.50 -5.44 -11.61
CA VAL A 132 -1.63 -5.10 -12.76
C VAL A 132 -0.76 -3.89 -12.43
N GLY A 133 -1.31 -2.84 -11.79
CA GLY A 133 -0.55 -1.67 -11.36
C GLY A 133 0.58 -2.04 -10.39
N VAL A 134 0.27 -2.87 -9.38
CA VAL A 134 1.25 -3.35 -8.39
C VAL A 134 2.33 -4.21 -9.06
N VAL A 135 1.95 -5.11 -9.96
CA VAL A 135 2.92 -5.97 -10.69
C VAL A 135 3.82 -5.13 -11.59
N PHE A 136 3.25 -4.15 -12.30
CA PHE A 136 4.03 -3.28 -13.19
C PHE A 136 5.12 -2.49 -12.45
N GLN A 137 4.80 -1.95 -11.28
CA GLN A 137 5.77 -1.23 -10.44
C GLN A 137 6.89 -2.15 -9.93
N ASN A 138 6.59 -3.44 -9.71
CA ASN A 138 7.61 -4.40 -9.30
C ASN A 138 8.57 -4.79 -10.44
N ILE A 139 8.14 -4.65 -11.70
CA ILE A 139 8.97 -4.93 -12.89
C ILE A 139 9.83 -3.71 -13.22
N ASP A 140 9.27 -2.52 -13.08
CA ASP A 140 9.95 -1.26 -13.37
C ASP A 140 9.86 -0.34 -12.15
N ASN A 141 10.91 -0.34 -11.33
CA ASN A 141 10.99 0.48 -10.11
C ASN A 141 10.94 1.99 -10.39
N ASP A 142 11.21 2.42 -11.63
CA ASP A 142 11.13 3.81 -12.05
C ASP A 142 9.69 4.20 -12.43
N ALA A 143 8.84 3.23 -12.77
CA ALA A 143 7.44 3.45 -13.11
C ALA A 143 6.58 3.57 -11.84
N LYS A 144 6.51 4.76 -11.26
CA LYS A 144 5.69 5.07 -10.05
C LYS A 144 4.20 5.15 -10.36
N ILE A 145 3.64 4.07 -10.88
CA ILE A 145 2.27 3.98 -11.43
C ILE A 145 1.25 3.48 -10.41
N VAL A 146 1.68 2.82 -9.32
CA VAL A 146 0.76 2.17 -8.36
C VAL A 146 -0.23 3.16 -7.77
N TRP A 147 0.24 4.32 -7.30
CA TRP A 147 -0.66 5.27 -6.66
C TRP A 147 -1.61 5.95 -7.63
N LEU A 148 -1.20 6.11 -8.88
CA LEU A 148 -2.10 6.56 -9.95
C LEU A 148 -3.18 5.51 -10.22
N THR A 149 -2.80 4.23 -10.28
CA THR A 149 -3.73 3.11 -10.49
C THR A 149 -4.71 2.99 -9.31
N VAL A 150 -4.21 3.09 -8.07
CA VAL A 150 -5.04 3.12 -6.87
C VAL A 150 -6.01 4.30 -6.89
N ALA A 151 -5.56 5.49 -7.27
CA ALA A 151 -6.41 6.68 -7.32
C ALA A 151 -7.52 6.54 -8.38
N ILE A 152 -7.20 6.02 -9.56
CA ILE A 152 -8.18 5.74 -10.62
C ILE A 152 -9.19 4.69 -10.16
N ASP A 153 -8.72 3.61 -9.53
CA ASP A 153 -9.59 2.55 -9.03
C ASP A 153 -10.55 3.05 -7.95
N MET A 154 -10.09 3.97 -7.09
CA MET A 154 -10.92 4.64 -6.09
C MET A 154 -12.03 5.49 -6.72
N ILE A 155 -11.72 6.24 -7.77
CA ILE A 155 -12.71 7.07 -8.49
C ILE A 155 -13.75 6.16 -9.15
N LEU A 156 -13.30 5.10 -9.82
CA LEU A 156 -14.18 4.12 -10.46
C LEU A 156 -15.08 3.42 -9.44
N PHE A 157 -14.53 3.16 -8.25
CA PHE A 157 -15.25 2.57 -7.13
C PHE A 157 -16.33 3.52 -6.60
N TYR A 158 -15.99 4.79 -6.38
CA TYR A 158 -16.94 5.81 -5.96
C TYR A 158 -18.09 5.97 -6.96
N ILE A 159 -17.78 6.07 -8.25
CA ILE A 159 -18.79 6.18 -9.32
C ILE A 159 -19.73 4.95 -9.31
N TYR A 160 -19.18 3.75 -9.09
CA TYR A 160 -19.99 2.52 -9.00
C TYR A 160 -20.92 2.48 -7.79
N TYR A 161 -20.51 3.07 -6.67
CA TYR A 161 -21.31 3.10 -5.44
C TYR A 161 -22.41 4.16 -5.48
N CYS A 162 -22.19 5.24 -6.24
CA CYS A 162 -23.16 6.35 -6.35
C CYS A 162 -24.21 6.14 -7.44
N ASN A 163 -24.06 5.15 -8.32
CA ASN A 163 -25.05 4.75 -9.34
C ASN A 163 -25.74 3.43 -8.99
#